data_7106276a2a007733f14b528a0af22f58
#
_entry.id   7106276a2a007733f14b528a0af22f58
#
_cell.length_a   1.000
_cell.length_b   1.000
_cell.length_c   1.000
_cell.angle_alpha   90.00
_cell.angle_beta   90.00
_cell.angle_gamma   90.00
#
_symmetry.space_group_name_H-M   'P 1'
#
loop_
_entity.id
_entity.type
_entity.pdbx_description
1 polymer ?
#
loop_
_entity_poly.entity_id
_entity_poly.type
_entity_poly.pdbx_seq_one_letter_code
_entity_poly.pdbx_strand_id
1 'polypeptide(L)'
;MRKRLLLAAVVALTTGALIAGCGAQGNDFESADTVTGKRLFTEKCGGCHVLAAAGTNGQIGPNLDDGLGYAKEQGFKESTLYEVVRKQIEIPNENGQMPADLVTGNDAVDVAAYVAEAVKPEGAGK
;
A
#
# COMPACT_ATOMS: atom_id res chain seq x y z
N MET A 1 -15.20 19.68 -61.99
CA MET A 1 -15.34 20.14 -60.62
C MET A 1 -15.91 19.07 -59.64
N ARG A 2 -15.95 17.80 -59.97
CA ARG A 2 -16.55 16.71 -59.12
C ARG A 2 -15.52 15.74 -58.51
N LYS A 3 -14.21 15.93 -58.71
CA LYS A 3 -13.15 15.03 -58.21
C LYS A 3 -12.35 15.55 -57.00
N ARG A 4 -12.66 16.74 -56.48
CA ARG A 4 -11.95 17.34 -55.33
C ARG A 4 -12.71 17.30 -54.00
N LEU A 5 -13.94 16.78 -53.99
CA LEU A 5 -14.76 16.68 -52.76
C LEU A 5 -14.71 15.30 -52.05
N LEU A 6 -14.02 14.30 -52.62
CA LEU A 6 -13.98 12.94 -52.05
C LEU A 6 -12.70 12.64 -51.27
N LEU A 7 -11.77 13.60 -51.20
CA LEU A 7 -10.49 13.43 -50.45
C LEU A 7 -10.48 14.09 -49.06
N ALA A 8 -11.53 14.83 -48.71
CA ALA A 8 -11.61 15.53 -47.42
C ALA A 8 -12.35 14.74 -46.31
N ALA A 9 -12.91 13.56 -46.62
CA ALA A 9 -13.75 12.81 -45.67
C ALA A 9 -13.06 11.59 -45.02
N VAL A 10 -11.79 11.32 -45.32
CA VAL A 10 -11.09 10.12 -44.81
C VAL A 10 -10.05 10.43 -43.73
N VAL A 11 -9.75 11.71 -43.46
CA VAL A 11 -8.72 12.09 -42.45
C VAL A 11 -9.29 12.36 -41.06
N ALA A 12 -10.61 12.32 -40.87
CA ALA A 12 -11.23 12.67 -39.59
C ALA A 12 -11.59 11.48 -38.67
N LEU A 13 -11.18 10.25 -38.98
CA LEU A 13 -11.58 9.06 -38.19
C LEU A 13 -10.45 8.31 -37.52
N THR A 14 -9.21 8.83 -37.41
CA THR A 14 -8.09 8.10 -36.82
C THR A 14 -7.44 8.78 -35.62
N THR A 15 -8.07 9.75 -34.96
CA THR A 15 -7.51 10.43 -33.77
C THR A 15 -8.33 10.21 -32.50
N GLY A 16 -9.00 9.06 -32.35
CA GLY A 16 -9.90 8.79 -31.23
C GLY A 16 -9.59 7.57 -30.35
N ALA A 17 -8.37 7.01 -30.38
CA ALA A 17 -8.14 5.76 -29.65
C ALA A 17 -6.75 5.63 -29.03
N LEU A 18 -6.24 6.64 -28.32
CA LEU A 18 -4.98 6.53 -27.56
C LEU A 18 -5.02 7.26 -26.19
N ILE A 19 -6.17 7.27 -25.52
CA ILE A 19 -6.25 7.69 -24.11
C ILE A 19 -6.96 6.59 -23.29
N ALA A 20 -6.47 5.38 -23.37
CA ALA A 20 -6.88 4.28 -22.48
C ALA A 20 -5.64 3.56 -22.00
N GLY A 21 -4.76 4.24 -21.30
CA GLY A 21 -3.49 3.70 -20.83
C GLY A 21 -2.90 4.36 -19.59
N CYS A 22 -3.64 5.24 -18.91
CA CYS A 22 -3.35 5.52 -17.51
C CYS A 22 -4.10 4.47 -16.72
N GLY A 23 -3.39 3.40 -16.35
CA GLY A 23 -3.93 2.36 -15.50
C GLY A 23 -4.61 3.00 -14.31
N ALA A 24 -5.86 2.66 -14.11
CA ALA A 24 -6.44 2.68 -12.79
C ALA A 24 -5.58 1.77 -11.92
N GLN A 25 -4.53 2.33 -11.33
CA GLN A 25 -3.99 1.83 -10.09
C GLN A 25 -5.11 2.15 -9.12
N GLY A 26 -6.04 1.20 -8.98
CA GLY A 26 -7.07 1.28 -7.97
C GLY A 26 -6.36 1.57 -6.66
N ASN A 27 -6.93 2.42 -5.85
CA ASN A 27 -6.42 2.67 -4.51
C ASN A 27 -6.65 1.39 -3.70
N ASP A 28 -5.75 0.40 -3.88
CA ASP A 28 -5.79 -0.88 -3.16
C ASP A 28 -5.91 -0.63 -1.65
N PHE A 29 -5.33 0.48 -1.18
CA PHE A 29 -5.45 0.94 0.20
C PHE A 29 -6.91 1.17 0.63
N GLU A 30 -7.73 1.87 -0.19
CA GLU A 30 -9.12 2.18 0.17
C GLU A 30 -10.06 0.97 0.10
N SER A 31 -9.68 -0.06 -0.65
CA SER A 31 -10.44 -1.29 -0.80
C SER A 31 -9.98 -2.44 0.10
N ALA A 32 -8.95 -2.22 0.92
CA ALA A 32 -8.35 -3.23 1.78
C ALA A 32 -9.28 -3.68 2.91
N ASP A 33 -9.22 -4.96 3.24
CA ASP A 33 -9.88 -5.54 4.42
C ASP A 33 -8.94 -5.49 5.63
N THR A 34 -9.05 -4.43 6.43
CA THR A 34 -8.21 -4.26 7.62
C THR A 34 -8.53 -5.23 8.75
N VAL A 35 -9.68 -5.91 8.74
CA VAL A 35 -10.00 -6.99 9.68
C VAL A 35 -9.16 -8.23 9.35
N THR A 36 -9.14 -8.61 8.09
CA THR A 36 -8.24 -9.65 7.56
C THR A 36 -6.79 -9.26 7.79
N GLY A 37 -6.43 -8.00 7.51
CA GLY A 37 -5.08 -7.45 7.72
C GLY A 37 -4.61 -7.60 9.17
N LYS A 38 -5.45 -7.27 10.16
CA LYS A 38 -5.15 -7.46 11.58
C LYS A 38 -4.85 -8.91 11.93
N ARG A 39 -5.69 -9.83 11.48
CA ARG A 39 -5.52 -11.26 11.73
C ARG A 39 -4.19 -11.76 11.14
N LEU A 40 -3.95 -11.45 9.87
CA LEU A 40 -2.71 -11.85 9.17
C LEU A 40 -1.47 -11.22 9.80
N PHE A 41 -1.52 -9.94 10.18
CA PHE A 41 -0.44 -9.29 10.90
C PHE A 41 -0.09 -10.02 12.19
N THR A 42 -1.10 -10.34 13.00
CA THR A 42 -0.90 -11.05 14.28
C THR A 42 -0.26 -12.42 14.05
N GLU A 43 -0.70 -13.16 13.04
CA GLU A 43 -0.21 -14.50 12.71
C GLU A 43 1.19 -14.53 12.10
N LYS A 44 1.50 -13.58 11.20
CA LYS A 44 2.70 -13.60 10.34
C LYS A 44 3.77 -12.61 10.74
N CYS A 45 3.41 -11.49 11.34
CA CYS A 45 4.29 -10.36 11.62
C CYS A 45 4.51 -10.15 13.13
N GLY A 46 3.49 -10.45 13.94
CA GLY A 46 3.48 -10.18 15.38
C GLY A 46 4.52 -10.91 16.21
N GLY A 47 5.07 -12.01 15.69
CA GLY A 47 6.19 -12.71 16.35
C GLY A 47 7.50 -11.91 16.33
N CYS A 48 7.63 -10.97 15.40
CA CYS A 48 8.83 -10.13 15.24
C CYS A 48 8.57 -8.66 15.59
N HIS A 49 7.37 -8.13 15.32
CA HIS A 49 7.06 -6.72 15.47
C HIS A 49 6.13 -6.41 16.63
N VAL A 50 6.38 -5.28 17.28
CA VAL A 50 5.42 -4.64 18.19
C VAL A 50 4.45 -3.80 17.37
N LEU A 51 3.16 -3.98 17.63
CA LEU A 51 2.07 -3.11 17.22
C LEU A 51 0.98 -3.19 18.30
N ALA A 52 0.82 -2.13 19.08
CA ALA A 52 -0.08 -2.11 20.24
C ALA A 52 -1.54 -2.42 19.87
N ALA A 53 -2.02 -1.90 18.74
CA ALA A 53 -3.38 -2.14 18.24
C ALA A 53 -3.64 -3.63 17.88
N ALA A 54 -2.59 -4.40 17.57
CA ALA A 54 -2.65 -5.83 17.33
C ALA A 54 -2.40 -6.66 18.59
N GLY A 55 -1.96 -6.03 19.69
CA GLY A 55 -1.58 -6.72 20.91
C GLY A 55 -0.30 -7.55 20.80
N THR A 56 0.60 -7.19 19.87
CA THR A 56 1.84 -7.93 19.62
C THR A 56 3.03 -7.29 20.32
N ASN A 57 4.03 -8.09 20.65
CA ASN A 57 5.21 -7.67 21.42
C ASN A 57 6.51 -8.33 20.95
N GLY A 58 6.62 -8.66 19.66
CA GLY A 58 7.84 -9.23 19.07
C GLY A 58 9.04 -8.30 19.25
N GLN A 59 10.24 -8.89 19.43
CA GLN A 59 11.48 -8.16 19.75
C GLN A 59 12.56 -8.27 18.67
N ILE A 60 12.27 -8.97 17.57
CA ILE A 60 13.24 -9.19 16.48
C ILE A 60 13.24 -8.02 15.51
N GLY A 61 12.04 -7.56 15.14
CA GLY A 61 11.85 -6.42 14.25
C GLY A 61 11.62 -5.12 15.03
N PRO A 62 11.62 -3.96 14.34
CA PRO A 62 11.32 -2.69 14.96
C PRO A 62 9.89 -2.62 15.50
N ASN A 63 9.70 -1.81 16.54
CA ASN A 63 8.38 -1.39 16.99
C ASN A 63 7.76 -0.47 15.93
N LEU A 64 6.61 -0.86 15.40
CA LEU A 64 5.97 -0.12 14.31
C LEU A 64 5.29 1.16 14.80
N ASP A 65 4.81 1.20 16.04
CA ASP A 65 4.28 2.41 16.63
C ASP A 65 5.36 3.49 16.79
N ASP A 66 6.60 3.12 17.17
CA ASP A 66 7.70 4.07 17.29
C ASP A 66 8.09 4.67 15.92
N GLY A 67 8.26 3.83 14.90
CA GLY A 67 8.71 4.29 13.59
C GLY A 67 7.61 4.93 12.75
N LEU A 68 6.58 4.17 12.44
CA LEU A 68 5.48 4.62 11.57
C LEU A 68 4.50 5.53 12.29
N GLY A 69 4.26 5.29 13.59
CA GLY A 69 3.43 6.17 14.41
C GLY A 69 4.05 7.55 14.52
N TYR A 70 5.37 7.65 14.71
CA TYR A 70 6.09 8.93 14.67
C TYR A 70 5.94 9.62 13.30
N ALA A 71 6.10 8.88 12.19
CA ALA A 71 5.91 9.46 10.86
C ALA A 71 4.47 10.01 10.68
N LYS A 72 3.46 9.29 11.19
CA LYS A 72 2.06 9.74 11.19
C LYS A 72 1.89 11.04 11.99
N GLU A 73 2.54 11.18 13.15
CA GLU A 73 2.57 12.41 13.95
C GLU A 73 3.19 13.58 13.19
N GLN A 74 4.23 13.32 12.39
CA GLN A 74 4.86 14.31 11.51
C GLN A 74 4.00 14.69 10.29
N GLY A 75 2.80 14.14 10.14
CA GLY A 75 1.86 14.48 9.08
C GLY A 75 1.95 13.63 7.82
N PHE A 76 2.69 12.52 7.86
CA PHE A 76 2.65 11.57 6.75
C PHE A 76 1.26 10.92 6.66
N LYS A 77 0.73 10.85 5.44
CA LYS A 77 -0.59 10.25 5.17
C LYS A 77 -0.55 8.74 5.35
N GLU A 78 -1.67 8.16 5.76
CA GLU A 78 -1.82 6.70 5.86
C GLU A 78 -1.52 5.99 4.55
N SER A 79 -1.92 6.55 3.41
CA SER A 79 -1.57 6.02 2.10
C SER A 79 -0.05 5.97 1.85
N THR A 80 0.72 6.92 2.37
CA THR A 80 2.18 6.89 2.30
C THR A 80 2.76 5.79 3.19
N LEU A 81 2.24 5.63 4.41
CA LEU A 81 2.65 4.57 5.33
C LEU A 81 2.30 3.19 4.76
N TYR A 82 1.13 3.05 4.14
CA TYR A 82 0.72 1.86 3.42
C TYR A 82 1.75 1.44 2.37
N GLU A 83 2.16 2.37 1.51
CA GLU A 83 3.18 2.09 0.48
C GLU A 83 4.53 1.67 1.08
N VAL A 84 4.94 2.30 2.19
CA VAL A 84 6.16 1.92 2.90
C VAL A 84 6.06 0.48 3.40
N VAL A 85 4.96 0.12 4.04
CA VAL A 85 4.76 -1.24 4.57
C VAL A 85 4.68 -2.27 3.45
N ARG A 86 3.92 -1.97 2.39
CA ARG A 86 3.85 -2.82 1.18
C ARG A 86 5.24 -3.11 0.64
N LYS A 87 6.06 -2.06 0.50
CA LYS A 87 7.41 -2.19 -0.02
C LYS A 87 8.33 -3.00 0.89
N GLN A 88 8.20 -2.84 2.21
CA GLN A 88 8.95 -3.64 3.17
C GLN A 88 8.56 -5.13 3.18
N ILE A 89 7.30 -5.45 2.90
CA ILE A 89 6.85 -6.84 2.77
C ILE A 89 7.46 -7.47 1.51
N GLU A 90 7.45 -6.76 0.39
CA GLU A 90 7.94 -7.22 -0.91
C GLU A 90 9.47 -7.27 -0.96
N ILE A 91 10.12 -6.19 -0.55
CA ILE A 91 11.58 -6.01 -0.61
C ILE A 91 12.07 -5.49 0.74
N PRO A 92 12.22 -6.36 1.74
CA PRO A 92 12.77 -5.95 3.03
C PRO A 92 14.25 -5.56 2.91
N ASN A 93 14.76 -4.88 3.94
CA ASN A 93 16.15 -4.48 4.01
C ASN A 93 17.07 -5.71 3.94
N GLU A 94 18.03 -5.72 3.01
CA GLU A 94 18.97 -6.83 2.79
C GLU A 94 19.80 -7.19 4.04
N ASN A 95 20.03 -6.23 4.92
CA ASN A 95 20.76 -6.46 6.18
C ASN A 95 19.82 -6.81 7.35
N GLY A 96 18.51 -6.89 7.09
CA GLY A 96 17.49 -7.23 8.08
C GLY A 96 17.26 -8.74 8.18
N GLN A 97 16.50 -9.12 9.21
CA GLN A 97 16.07 -10.51 9.42
C GLN A 97 14.64 -10.77 8.93
N MET A 98 13.98 -9.76 8.38
CA MET A 98 12.63 -9.88 7.86
C MET A 98 12.67 -10.66 6.54
N PRO A 99 11.96 -11.81 6.43
CA PRO A 99 11.83 -12.50 5.16
C PRO A 99 10.96 -11.71 4.19
N ALA A 100 11.26 -11.77 2.89
CA ALA A 100 10.38 -11.23 1.86
C ALA A 100 9.12 -12.09 1.70
N ASP A 101 8.06 -11.48 1.20
CA ASP A 101 6.83 -12.14 0.76
C ASP A 101 6.17 -13.05 1.81
N LEU A 102 6.24 -12.69 3.09
CA LEU A 102 5.51 -13.39 4.17
C LEU A 102 3.99 -13.41 3.93
N VAL A 103 3.50 -12.41 3.24
CA VAL A 103 2.15 -12.30 2.66
C VAL A 103 2.27 -11.68 1.28
N THR A 104 1.38 -12.04 0.35
CA THR A 104 1.41 -11.59 -1.05
C THR A 104 0.03 -11.21 -1.56
N GLY A 105 -0.05 -10.55 -2.71
CA GLY A 105 -1.34 -10.20 -3.33
C GLY A 105 -2.22 -9.37 -2.39
N ASN A 106 -3.50 -9.72 -2.30
CA ASN A 106 -4.47 -9.02 -1.46
C ASN A 106 -4.12 -9.11 0.04
N ASP A 107 -3.55 -10.22 0.51
CA ASP A 107 -3.12 -10.36 1.90
C ASP A 107 -2.07 -9.31 2.28
N ALA A 108 -1.15 -8.98 1.36
CA ALA A 108 -0.15 -7.93 1.58
C ALA A 108 -0.79 -6.52 1.55
N VAL A 109 -1.83 -6.31 0.72
CA VAL A 109 -2.64 -5.08 0.71
C VAL A 109 -3.33 -4.90 2.07
N ASP A 110 -4.02 -5.93 2.54
CA ASP A 110 -4.80 -5.90 3.77
C ASP A 110 -3.91 -5.66 5.00
N VAL A 111 -2.76 -6.36 5.09
CA VAL A 111 -1.78 -6.17 6.16
C VAL A 111 -1.21 -4.75 6.16
N ALA A 112 -0.80 -4.26 5.00
CA ALA A 112 -0.19 -2.93 4.89
C ALA A 112 -1.19 -1.82 5.23
N ALA A 113 -2.43 -1.93 4.78
CA ALA A 113 -3.51 -1.00 5.12
C ALA A 113 -3.81 -1.02 6.62
N TYR A 114 -3.95 -2.21 7.21
CA TYR A 114 -4.15 -2.35 8.64
C TYR A 114 -3.03 -1.68 9.45
N VAL A 115 -1.77 -1.93 9.12
CA VAL A 115 -0.64 -1.31 9.82
C VAL A 115 -0.67 0.21 9.69
N ALA A 116 -0.87 0.74 8.49
CA ALA A 116 -0.92 2.19 8.24
C ALA A 116 -2.02 2.89 9.05
N GLU A 117 -3.19 2.28 9.18
CA GLU A 117 -4.29 2.80 9.99
C GLU A 117 -4.03 2.65 11.49
N ALA A 118 -3.52 1.50 11.91
CA ALA A 118 -3.44 1.09 13.30
C ALA A 118 -2.29 1.72 14.10
N VAL A 119 -1.17 2.07 13.44
CA VAL A 119 -0.02 2.68 14.12
C VAL A 119 -0.39 4.01 14.77
N LYS A 120 0.08 4.18 15.98
CA LYS A 120 -0.13 5.40 16.79
C LYS A 120 1.20 5.88 17.32
N PRO A 121 1.39 7.21 17.45
CA PRO A 121 2.54 7.77 18.14
C PRO A 121 2.64 7.21 19.56
N GLU A 122 3.84 7.00 20.05
CA GLU A 122 4.06 6.61 21.43
C GLU A 122 3.49 7.70 22.36
N GLY A 123 2.52 7.32 23.19
CA GLY A 123 1.84 8.24 24.11
C GLY A 123 0.46 8.72 23.67
N ALA A 124 -0.01 8.40 22.48
CA ALA A 124 -1.35 8.79 22.00
C ALA A 124 -2.52 8.12 22.75
N GLY A 125 -2.25 7.31 23.75
CA GLY A 125 -3.23 6.57 24.57
C GLY A 125 -3.15 6.81 26.07
N LYS A 126 -2.46 7.88 26.50
CA LYS A 126 -2.41 8.28 27.93
C LYS A 126 -3.33 9.44 28.23
#